data_c73ba142cfa2c091347658018e0cb62b
#
_entry.id   c73ba142cfa2c091347658018e0cb62b
#
_cell.length_a   1.000
_cell.length_b   1.000
_cell.length_c   1.000
_cell.angle_alpha   90.00
_cell.angle_beta   90.00
_cell.angle_gamma   90.00
#
_symmetry.space_group_name_H-M   'P 1'
#
loop_
_entity.id
_entity.type
_entity.pdbx_description
1 polymer ?
#
loop_
_entity_poly.entity_id
_entity_poly.type
_entity_poly.pdbx_seq_one_letter_code
_entity_poly.pdbx_strand_id
1 'polypeptide(L)'
;MTFDLVIRHGTVATASDVFKADIGIRDERVVAIADRIPDGDRVIDASGKFVLPGGLDAHCHLDQPQAPGLASKGARMADGFRSGSISAAFGGTTTIVPFCVQHRGQSLTAAVADYHARAEGQSVTDYGFHLI
;
A
#
# COMPACT_ATOMS: atom_id res chain seq x y z
N MET A 1 -17.76 -1.80 23.32
CA MET A 1 -16.52 -1.55 22.55
C MET A 1 -16.89 -0.57 21.47
N THR A 2 -16.22 0.57 21.38
CA THR A 2 -16.39 1.55 20.30
C THR A 2 -15.43 1.19 19.17
N PHE A 3 -15.86 1.37 17.93
CA PHE A 3 -15.06 1.21 16.73
C PHE A 3 -14.77 2.59 16.14
N ASP A 4 -13.57 2.81 15.63
CA ASP A 4 -13.21 4.05 14.93
C ASP A 4 -13.88 4.11 13.56
N LEU A 5 -14.06 2.94 12.95
CA LEU A 5 -14.70 2.78 11.65
C LEU A 5 -15.49 1.47 11.60
N VAL A 6 -16.70 1.54 11.06
CA VAL A 6 -17.49 0.35 10.71
C VAL A 6 -17.77 0.38 9.20
N ILE A 7 -17.48 -0.71 8.50
CA ILE A 7 -17.87 -0.91 7.11
C ILE A 7 -19.07 -1.86 7.12
N ARG A 8 -20.21 -1.44 6.59
CA ARG A 8 -21.48 -2.17 6.65
C ARG A 8 -21.95 -2.70 5.31
N HIS A 9 -22.72 -3.77 5.38
CA HIS A 9 -23.49 -4.34 4.27
C HIS A 9 -22.63 -4.79 3.08
N GLY A 10 -21.32 -4.91 3.26
CA GLY A 10 -20.41 -5.32 2.21
C GLY A 10 -20.46 -6.82 1.90
N THR A 11 -19.99 -7.18 0.72
CA THR A 11 -19.63 -8.56 0.42
C THR A 11 -18.12 -8.68 0.68
N VAL A 12 -17.77 -9.25 1.82
CA VAL A 12 -16.37 -9.46 2.19
C VAL A 12 -15.82 -10.62 1.38
N ALA A 13 -14.68 -10.41 0.71
CA ALA A 13 -14.00 -11.49 0.01
C ALA A 13 -12.56 -11.58 0.52
N THR A 14 -12.20 -12.75 0.97
CA THR A 14 -10.86 -13.12 1.46
C THR A 14 -10.23 -14.14 0.52
N ALA A 15 -9.03 -14.61 0.83
CA ALA A 15 -8.37 -15.64 0.04
C ALA A 15 -9.14 -17.00 0.05
N SER A 16 -9.97 -17.25 1.06
CA SER A 16 -10.68 -18.52 1.24
C SER A 16 -12.18 -18.45 1.06
N ASP A 17 -12.80 -17.28 1.32
CA ASP A 17 -14.25 -17.18 1.41
C ASP A 17 -14.81 -15.87 0.86
N VAL A 18 -16.11 -15.92 0.46
CA VAL A 18 -16.91 -14.74 0.09
C VAL A 18 -18.23 -14.79 0.85
N PHE A 19 -18.49 -13.78 1.68
CA PHE A 19 -19.66 -13.74 2.55
C PHE A 19 -20.14 -12.30 2.82
N LYS A 20 -21.36 -12.15 3.31
CA LYS A 20 -21.90 -10.86 3.77
C LYS A 20 -21.52 -10.66 5.21
N ALA A 21 -20.94 -9.50 5.52
CA ALA A 21 -20.64 -9.10 6.90
C ALA A 21 -20.38 -7.60 7.03
N ASP A 22 -20.51 -7.13 8.27
CA ASP A 22 -19.95 -5.85 8.71
C ASP A 22 -18.53 -6.05 9.23
N ILE A 23 -17.68 -5.04 9.08
CA ILE A 23 -16.30 -5.03 9.57
C ILE A 23 -16.14 -3.90 10.56
N GLY A 24 -15.67 -4.22 11.76
CA GLY A 24 -15.31 -3.24 12.80
C GLY A 24 -13.80 -3.05 12.87
N ILE A 25 -13.38 -1.79 12.77
CA ILE A 25 -11.98 -1.37 12.79
C ILE A 25 -11.75 -0.50 14.02
N ARG A 26 -10.63 -0.75 14.71
CA ARG A 26 -10.13 0.06 15.82
C ARG A 26 -8.61 0.05 15.81
N ASP A 27 -8.01 1.22 16.06
CA ASP A 27 -6.55 1.40 16.06
C ASP A 27 -5.93 0.83 14.76
N GLU A 28 -6.52 1.20 13.62
CA GLU A 28 -6.11 0.79 12.26
C GLU A 28 -6.15 -0.73 12.00
N ARG A 29 -6.82 -1.49 12.86
CA ARG A 29 -6.91 -2.96 12.76
C ARG A 29 -8.34 -3.43 12.64
N VAL A 30 -8.57 -4.43 11.82
CA VAL A 30 -9.81 -5.19 11.80
C VAL A 30 -9.89 -6.00 13.11
N VAL A 31 -10.84 -5.65 13.99
CA VAL A 31 -11.01 -6.29 15.29
C VAL A 31 -12.31 -7.08 15.39
N ALA A 32 -13.21 -6.93 14.42
CA ALA A 32 -14.47 -7.68 14.37
C ALA A 32 -14.92 -7.88 12.91
N ILE A 33 -15.45 -9.05 12.61
CA ILE A 33 -16.21 -9.37 11.42
C ILE A 33 -17.45 -10.12 11.90
N ALA A 34 -18.64 -9.61 11.60
CA ALA A 34 -19.90 -10.19 12.06
C ALA A 34 -21.06 -9.81 11.14
N ASP A 35 -22.18 -10.54 11.23
CA ASP A 35 -23.39 -10.23 10.46
C ASP A 35 -23.89 -8.81 10.70
N ARG A 36 -23.70 -8.30 11.91
CA ARG A 36 -24.06 -6.96 12.30
C ARG A 36 -23.12 -6.42 13.38
N ILE A 37 -22.60 -5.21 13.18
CA ILE A 37 -21.75 -4.51 14.13
C ILE A 37 -22.46 -3.21 14.55
N PRO A 38 -22.45 -2.84 15.88
CA PRO A 38 -22.93 -1.54 16.34
C PRO A 38 -22.22 -0.37 15.65
N ASP A 39 -22.78 0.83 15.78
CA ASP A 39 -22.17 2.05 15.23
C ASP A 39 -20.75 2.27 15.78
N GLY A 40 -19.91 2.86 14.94
CA GLY A 40 -18.60 3.41 15.29
C GLY A 40 -18.58 4.92 15.07
N ASP A 41 -17.42 5.54 15.29
CA ASP A 41 -17.23 6.98 15.09
C ASP A 41 -17.45 7.38 13.62
N ARG A 42 -17.11 6.48 12.71
CA ARG A 42 -17.41 6.59 11.28
C ARG A 42 -18.07 5.32 10.77
N VAL A 43 -18.98 5.46 9.82
CA VAL A 43 -19.64 4.34 9.16
C VAL A 43 -19.52 4.51 7.64
N ILE A 44 -19.10 3.45 6.95
CA ILE A 44 -19.11 3.36 5.48
C ILE A 44 -20.15 2.32 5.08
N ASP A 45 -21.13 2.73 4.27
CA ASP A 45 -22.06 1.80 3.64
C ASP A 45 -21.43 1.21 2.37
N ALA A 46 -21.17 -0.09 2.40
CA ALA A 46 -20.65 -0.88 1.30
C ALA A 46 -21.72 -1.74 0.61
N SER A 47 -23.00 -1.32 0.69
CA SER A 47 -24.09 -2.02 0.01
C SER A 47 -23.80 -2.19 -1.48
N GLY A 48 -23.90 -3.43 -1.98
CA GLY A 48 -23.64 -3.78 -3.37
C GLY A 48 -22.15 -3.76 -3.77
N LYS A 49 -21.23 -3.57 -2.83
CA LYS A 49 -19.77 -3.53 -3.07
C LYS A 49 -19.09 -4.75 -2.47
N PHE A 50 -17.96 -5.11 -3.08
CA PHE A 50 -16.99 -6.00 -2.45
C PHE A 50 -16.09 -5.22 -1.49
N VAL A 51 -15.78 -5.84 -0.35
CA VAL A 51 -14.78 -5.39 0.60
C VAL A 51 -13.64 -6.40 0.59
N LEU A 52 -12.47 -5.93 0.19
CA LEU A 52 -11.28 -6.74 -0.06
C LEU A 52 -10.15 -6.26 0.86
N PRO A 53 -9.19 -7.13 1.22
CA PRO A 53 -7.89 -6.65 1.68
C PRO A 53 -7.27 -5.72 0.64
N GLY A 54 -6.51 -4.73 1.10
CA GLY A 54 -5.77 -3.88 0.18
C GLY A 54 -4.81 -4.67 -0.69
N GLY A 55 -4.64 -4.25 -1.94
CA GLY A 55 -3.72 -4.88 -2.88
C GLY A 55 -2.26 -4.75 -2.42
N LEU A 56 -1.47 -5.77 -2.72
CA LEU A 56 -0.01 -5.73 -2.59
C LEU A 56 0.61 -5.81 -3.98
N ASP A 57 1.39 -4.78 -4.36
CA ASP A 57 2.19 -4.81 -5.57
C ASP A 57 3.61 -5.24 -5.22
N ALA A 58 3.94 -6.49 -5.52
CA ALA A 58 5.23 -7.09 -5.25
C ALA A 58 6.28 -6.83 -6.34
N HIS A 59 5.98 -6.02 -7.36
CA HIS A 59 6.91 -5.77 -8.46
C HIS A 59 6.66 -4.40 -9.09
N CYS A 60 7.22 -3.37 -8.50
CA CYS A 60 7.14 -2.01 -9.06
C CYS A 60 8.49 -1.30 -9.04
N HIS A 61 8.58 -0.22 -9.81
CA HIS A 61 9.78 0.59 -9.91
C HIS A 61 9.42 2.06 -9.65
N LEU A 62 9.88 2.59 -8.53
CA LEU A 62 9.68 3.98 -8.13
C LEU A 62 11.02 4.62 -7.81
N ASP A 63 11.18 5.87 -8.21
CA ASP A 63 12.35 6.70 -7.90
C ASP A 63 13.71 6.00 -8.18
N GLN A 64 13.74 5.13 -9.18
CA GLN A 64 14.95 4.43 -9.56
C GLN A 64 15.95 5.37 -10.24
N PRO A 65 17.24 5.26 -9.89
CA PRO A 65 18.29 5.94 -10.65
C PRO A 65 18.29 5.49 -12.09
N GLN A 66 18.35 6.45 -13.01
CA GLN A 66 18.47 6.13 -14.44
C GLN A 66 19.88 5.66 -14.77
N ALA A 67 19.99 4.78 -15.78
CA ALA A 67 21.29 4.43 -16.33
C ALA A 67 22.05 5.70 -16.75
N PRO A 68 23.39 5.78 -16.55
CA PRO A 68 24.17 6.99 -16.79
C PRO A 68 23.95 7.63 -18.16
N GLY A 69 23.80 6.83 -19.23
CA GLY A 69 23.52 7.32 -20.57
C GLY A 69 22.13 7.93 -20.76
N LEU A 70 21.15 7.56 -19.94
CA LEU A 70 19.80 8.14 -19.95
C LEU A 70 19.74 9.37 -19.03
N ALA A 71 20.38 9.29 -17.86
CA ALA A 71 20.46 10.41 -16.92
C ALA A 71 21.12 11.64 -17.55
N SER A 72 22.19 11.46 -18.33
CA SER A 72 22.87 12.54 -19.04
C SER A 72 21.98 13.22 -20.11
N LYS A 73 20.92 12.56 -20.57
CA LYS A 73 19.92 13.09 -21.49
C LYS A 73 18.71 13.72 -20.77
N GLY A 74 18.78 13.86 -19.44
CA GLY A 74 17.70 14.42 -18.64
C GLY A 74 16.52 13.46 -18.37
N ALA A 75 16.67 12.16 -18.69
CA ALA A 75 15.64 11.18 -18.41
C ALA A 75 15.43 11.04 -16.89
N ARG A 76 14.17 10.97 -16.47
CA ARG A 76 13.76 10.74 -15.09
C ARG A 76 12.71 9.65 -15.05
N MET A 77 12.57 9.01 -13.88
CA MET A 77 11.42 8.15 -13.63
C MET A 77 10.13 8.97 -13.73
N ALA A 78 9.09 8.34 -14.25
CA ALA A 78 7.76 8.95 -14.32
C ALA A 78 7.21 9.23 -12.91
N ASP A 79 7.43 8.28 -11.98
CA ASP A 79 6.96 8.35 -10.62
C ASP A 79 8.09 8.21 -9.59
N GLY A 80 8.04 9.10 -8.60
CA GLY A 80 8.73 8.93 -7.34
C GLY A 80 7.84 8.23 -6.30
N PHE A 81 8.34 8.09 -5.07
CA PHE A 81 7.58 7.42 -4.00
C PHE A 81 6.23 8.08 -3.72
N ARG A 82 6.17 9.41 -3.71
CA ARG A 82 4.93 10.13 -3.42
C ARG A 82 3.87 9.92 -4.53
N SER A 83 4.20 10.20 -5.77
CA SER A 83 3.22 10.12 -6.87
C SER A 83 2.81 8.67 -7.13
N GLY A 84 3.77 7.74 -7.15
CA GLY A 84 3.49 6.33 -7.39
C GLY A 84 2.64 5.70 -6.28
N SER A 85 2.93 5.98 -5.01
CA SER A 85 2.13 5.45 -3.90
C SER A 85 0.72 6.06 -3.84
N ILE A 86 0.56 7.33 -4.19
CA ILE A 86 -0.78 7.95 -4.34
C ILE A 86 -1.56 7.24 -5.46
N SER A 87 -0.95 7.02 -6.62
CA SER A 87 -1.59 6.29 -7.72
C SER A 87 -1.97 4.86 -7.31
N ALA A 88 -1.08 4.17 -6.60
CA ALA A 88 -1.32 2.83 -6.06
C ALA A 88 -2.53 2.82 -5.11
N ALA A 89 -2.60 3.76 -4.16
CA ALA A 89 -3.70 3.89 -3.22
C ALA A 89 -5.04 4.14 -3.92
N PHE A 90 -5.08 5.00 -4.94
CA PHE A 90 -6.28 5.21 -5.76
C PHE A 90 -6.72 3.94 -6.52
N GLY A 91 -5.79 3.05 -6.84
CA GLY A 91 -6.08 1.73 -7.42
C GLY A 91 -6.45 0.65 -6.41
N GLY A 92 -6.44 0.98 -5.09
CA GLY A 92 -6.72 0.01 -4.02
C GLY A 92 -5.50 -0.81 -3.58
N THR A 93 -4.30 -0.48 -4.05
CA THR A 93 -3.04 -1.05 -3.57
C THR A 93 -2.59 -0.30 -2.32
N THR A 94 -2.41 -1.03 -1.21
CA THR A 94 -2.06 -0.47 0.09
C THR A 94 -0.64 -0.79 0.52
N THR A 95 0.03 -1.69 -0.19
CA THR A 95 1.42 -2.08 0.06
C THR A 95 2.16 -2.22 -1.25
N ILE A 96 3.34 -1.63 -1.35
CA ILE A 96 4.21 -1.70 -2.53
C ILE A 96 5.58 -2.25 -2.16
N VAL A 97 6.19 -3.03 -3.06
CA VAL A 97 7.53 -3.58 -2.88
C VAL A 97 8.42 -3.20 -4.07
N PRO A 98 8.87 -1.92 -4.14
CA PRO A 98 9.76 -1.45 -5.20
C PRO A 98 11.14 -2.12 -5.16
N PHE A 99 11.82 -2.09 -6.30
CA PHE A 99 13.19 -2.55 -6.41
C PHE A 99 14.19 -1.49 -5.98
N CYS A 100 15.01 -1.83 -5.00
CA CYS A 100 16.15 -1.07 -4.54
C CYS A 100 17.38 -1.50 -5.36
N VAL A 101 17.89 -0.59 -6.20
CA VAL A 101 19.03 -0.87 -7.08
C VAL A 101 20.33 -0.64 -6.34
N GLN A 102 21.14 -1.68 -6.22
CA GLN A 102 22.49 -1.59 -5.68
C GLN A 102 23.48 -1.12 -6.76
N HIS A 103 24.29 -0.16 -6.44
CA HIS A 103 25.38 0.26 -7.30
C HIS A 103 26.65 -0.54 -7.03
N ARG A 104 27.49 -0.69 -8.06
CA ARG A 104 28.77 -1.39 -7.92
C ARG A 104 29.63 -0.77 -6.81
N GLY A 105 30.06 -1.58 -5.85
CA GLY A 105 30.83 -1.16 -4.68
C GLY A 105 30.01 -0.65 -3.51
N GLN A 106 28.68 -0.54 -3.64
CA GLN A 106 27.78 -0.21 -2.54
C GLN A 106 27.41 -1.47 -1.76
N SER A 107 27.33 -1.39 -0.43
CA SER A 107 26.78 -2.49 0.37
C SER A 107 25.24 -2.57 0.22
N LEU A 108 24.67 -3.76 0.40
CA LEU A 108 23.20 -3.96 0.38
C LEU A 108 22.53 -3.08 1.45
N THR A 109 23.09 -3.01 2.63
CA THR A 109 22.58 -2.17 3.74
C THR A 109 22.54 -0.69 3.35
N ALA A 110 23.62 -0.19 2.68
CA ALA A 110 23.65 1.19 2.23
C ALA A 110 22.62 1.47 1.12
N ALA A 111 22.41 0.53 0.20
CA ALA A 111 21.39 0.66 -0.83
C ALA A 111 19.98 0.73 -0.22
N VAL A 112 19.66 -0.15 0.73
CA VAL A 112 18.36 -0.13 1.43
C VAL A 112 18.18 1.16 2.22
N ALA A 113 19.21 1.62 2.94
CA ALA A 113 19.11 2.86 3.70
C ALA A 113 18.84 4.09 2.80
N ASP A 114 19.46 4.16 1.62
CA ASP A 114 19.23 5.22 0.64
C ASP A 114 17.76 5.22 0.14
N TYR A 115 17.20 4.03 -0.16
CA TYR A 115 15.80 3.93 -0.59
C TYR A 115 14.82 4.25 0.54
N HIS A 116 15.12 3.84 1.77
CA HIS A 116 14.32 4.25 2.92
C HIS A 116 14.30 5.77 3.09
N ALA A 117 15.47 6.42 3.02
CA ALA A 117 15.56 7.87 3.12
C ALA A 117 14.74 8.62 2.05
N ARG A 118 14.57 8.02 0.85
CA ARG A 118 13.75 8.59 -0.23
C ARG A 118 12.26 8.31 -0.06
N ALA A 119 11.90 7.17 0.53
CA ALA A 119 10.51 6.75 0.71
C ALA A 119 9.88 7.35 1.96
N GLU A 120 10.65 7.55 3.02
CA GLU A 120 10.18 8.04 4.32
C GLU A 120 9.51 9.41 4.20
N GLY A 121 8.29 9.52 4.71
CA GLY A 121 7.47 10.73 4.61
C GLY A 121 6.96 11.06 3.21
N GLN A 122 7.31 10.27 2.19
CA GLN A 122 6.83 10.43 0.81
C GLN A 122 5.77 9.39 0.44
N SER A 123 5.98 8.12 0.80
CA SER A 123 4.99 7.08 0.53
C SER A 123 3.74 7.27 1.38
N VAL A 124 2.57 7.15 0.75
CA VAL A 124 1.24 7.15 1.42
C VAL A 124 0.69 5.74 1.62
N THR A 125 1.42 4.72 1.15
CA THR A 125 1.14 3.30 1.35
C THR A 125 2.26 2.67 2.15
N ASP A 126 2.02 1.51 2.73
CA ASP A 126 3.09 0.69 3.28
C ASP A 126 4.08 0.28 2.18
N TYR A 127 5.33 0.12 2.54
CA TYR A 127 6.35 -0.29 1.58
C TYR A 127 7.43 -1.19 2.18
N GLY A 128 7.96 -2.05 1.34
CA GLY A 128 9.19 -2.80 1.55
C GLY A 128 10.07 -2.68 0.32
N PHE A 129 11.16 -3.45 0.25
CA PHE A 129 12.05 -3.41 -0.90
C PHE A 129 12.52 -4.79 -1.33
N HIS A 130 12.57 -5.01 -2.64
CA HIS A 130 13.45 -6.01 -3.23
C HIS A 130 14.82 -5.38 -3.51
N LEU A 131 15.88 -6.19 -3.47
CA LEU A 131 17.22 -5.76 -3.84
C LEU A 131 17.62 -6.40 -5.17
N ILE A 132 18.21 -5.59 -6.06
CA ILE A 132 18.74 -6.02 -7.36
C ILE A 132 20.10 -5.35 -7.62
#